data_990efed0a485e07779b5f344d0c015ea
#
_entry.id   990efed0a485e07779b5f344d0c015ea
#
_cell.length_a   1.000
_cell.length_b   1.000
_cell.length_c   1.000
_cell.angle_alpha   90.00
_cell.angle_beta   90.00
_cell.angle_gamma   90.00
#
_symmetry.space_group_name_H-M   'P 1'
#
loop_
_entity.id
_entity.type
_entity.pdbx_description
1 polymer ?
#
loop_
_entity_poly.entity_id
_entity_poly.type
_entity_poly.pdbx_seq_one_letter_code
_entity_poly.pdbx_strand_id
1 'polypeptide(L)'
;VVTAGANAALYQTNTVGYTGQPYVGVKAGQFNTDADRVDADNQTAYGVYAGYNFTPNFGAEVEYVDSSKEDLKVNGMKRGEISTNTAGLYGTYKYQFPASNVYAKGKLGVAQTQVDVGNDKYDESGLAGGVGLGYNLSPNASLEAEYTRLPSVDVMNNDSVDTDLVTVGAHYKF
;
A
#
# COMPACT_ATOMS: atom_id res chain seq x y z
N VAL A 1 4.89 -27.48 13.82
CA VAL A 1 4.26 -26.48 12.94
C VAL A 1 3.73 -25.37 13.82
N VAL A 2 4.39 -24.24 13.83
CA VAL A 2 3.92 -23.08 14.55
C VAL A 2 2.80 -22.48 13.69
N THR A 3 1.59 -22.66 14.12
CA THR A 3 0.43 -22.02 13.46
C THR A 3 0.52 -20.51 13.59
N ALA A 4 -0.05 -19.80 12.67
CA ALA A 4 -0.11 -18.32 12.76
C ALA A 4 -0.73 -17.85 14.08
N GLY A 5 -1.70 -18.58 14.60
CA GLY A 5 -2.27 -18.30 15.91
C GLY A 5 -1.29 -18.54 17.06
N ALA A 6 -0.48 -19.58 16.97
CA ALA A 6 0.57 -19.84 17.96
C ALA A 6 1.67 -18.77 17.89
N ASN A 7 2.03 -18.30 16.70
CA ASN A 7 2.93 -17.17 16.56
C ASN A 7 2.37 -15.90 17.20
N ALA A 8 1.10 -15.60 16.95
CA ALA A 8 0.47 -14.45 17.55
C ALA A 8 0.43 -14.54 19.09
N ALA A 9 0.16 -15.72 19.62
CA ALA A 9 0.19 -15.96 21.07
C ALA A 9 1.60 -15.84 21.65
N LEU A 10 2.61 -16.34 20.94
CA LEU A 10 4.01 -16.16 21.32
C LEU A 10 4.43 -14.69 21.30
N TYR A 11 3.94 -13.94 20.35
CA TYR A 11 4.21 -12.52 20.23
C TYR A 11 3.58 -11.70 21.37
N GLN A 12 2.44 -12.12 21.87
CA GLN A 12 1.77 -11.42 22.96
C GLN A 12 2.38 -11.72 24.33
N THR A 13 3.02 -12.86 24.48
CA THR A 13 3.49 -13.31 25.79
C THR A 13 4.99 -13.10 26.05
N ASN A 14 5.80 -12.96 25.01
CA ASN A 14 7.25 -12.87 25.15
C ASN A 14 7.87 -11.94 24.11
N THR A 15 8.01 -10.68 24.47
CA THR A 15 8.87 -9.75 23.75
C THR A 15 10.36 -9.96 24.05
N VAL A 16 10.67 -10.76 25.04
CA VAL A 16 12.05 -11.11 25.40
C VAL A 16 12.54 -12.19 24.41
N GLY A 17 13.41 -11.81 23.52
CA GLY A 17 13.97 -12.69 22.51
C GLY A 17 13.29 -12.64 21.15
N TYR A 18 12.38 -11.69 20.90
CA TYR A 18 11.85 -11.48 19.56
C TYR A 18 12.99 -11.05 18.62
N THR A 19 13.27 -11.90 17.68
CA THR A 19 14.16 -11.56 16.56
C THR A 19 13.31 -10.94 15.46
N GLY A 20 13.64 -9.74 15.02
CA GLY A 20 12.89 -9.08 13.97
C GLY A 20 12.61 -9.97 12.76
N GLN A 21 11.49 -9.75 12.10
CA GLN A 21 11.03 -10.58 11.00
C GLN A 21 10.91 -9.76 9.71
N PRO A 22 11.82 -9.96 8.74
CA PRO A 22 11.66 -9.35 7.42
C PRO A 22 10.58 -10.05 6.60
N TYR A 23 9.92 -9.31 5.73
CA TYR A 23 8.96 -9.83 4.77
C TYR A 23 9.03 -9.09 3.45
N VAL A 24 8.66 -9.77 2.38
CA VAL A 24 8.52 -9.18 1.04
C VAL A 24 7.19 -9.63 0.45
N GLY A 25 6.59 -8.75 -0.34
CA GLY A 25 5.29 -9.04 -0.93
C GLY A 25 5.06 -8.33 -2.25
N VAL A 26 3.98 -8.75 -2.88
CA VAL A 26 3.44 -8.15 -4.10
C VAL A 26 1.99 -7.76 -3.85
N LYS A 27 1.55 -6.70 -4.50
CA LYS A 27 0.17 -6.24 -4.41
C LYS A 27 -0.35 -5.78 -5.77
N ALA A 28 -1.64 -5.87 -5.95
CA ALA A 28 -2.35 -5.33 -7.10
C ALA A 28 -3.64 -4.67 -6.65
N GLY A 29 -4.08 -3.65 -7.34
CA GLY A 29 -5.27 -2.92 -6.97
C GLY A 29 -5.65 -1.86 -7.97
N GLN A 30 -6.31 -0.82 -7.48
CA GLN A 30 -6.79 0.28 -8.30
C GLN A 30 -6.59 1.61 -7.58
N PHE A 31 -6.19 2.61 -8.34
CA PHE A 31 -6.25 4.00 -7.92
C PHE A 31 -7.66 4.55 -8.20
N ASN A 32 -8.28 5.10 -7.19
CA ASN A 32 -9.52 5.85 -7.30
C ASN A 32 -9.18 7.32 -7.14
N THR A 33 -9.49 8.11 -8.15
CA THR A 33 -9.33 9.56 -8.10
C THR A 33 -10.71 10.18 -8.16
N ASP A 34 -11.16 10.73 -7.05
CA ASP A 34 -12.41 11.50 -6.98
C ASP A 34 -12.14 12.94 -7.43
N ALA A 35 -12.48 13.22 -8.67
CA ALA A 35 -12.59 14.60 -9.16
C ALA A 35 -14.07 14.90 -9.39
N ASP A 36 -14.59 15.91 -8.72
CA ASP A 36 -16.02 16.28 -8.64
C ASP A 36 -16.74 16.48 -9.98
N ARG A 37 -16.11 16.28 -11.14
CA ARG A 37 -16.70 16.54 -12.45
C ARG A 37 -16.24 15.63 -13.60
N VAL A 38 -15.40 14.64 -13.37
CA VAL A 38 -14.92 13.74 -14.43
C VAL A 38 -14.88 12.32 -13.89
N ASP A 39 -15.64 11.44 -14.52
CA ASP A 39 -15.49 10.00 -14.32
C ASP A 39 -14.08 9.62 -14.82
N ALA A 40 -13.11 9.65 -13.90
CA ALA A 40 -11.78 9.14 -14.20
C ALA A 40 -11.83 7.62 -14.15
N ASP A 41 -11.47 6.97 -15.23
CA ASP A 41 -11.35 5.53 -15.29
C ASP A 41 -10.38 5.03 -14.21
N ASN A 42 -10.79 4.02 -13.48
CA ASN A 42 -9.98 3.38 -12.45
C ASN A 42 -8.71 2.80 -13.09
N GLN A 43 -7.55 3.30 -12.67
CA GLN A 43 -6.26 2.79 -13.13
C GLN A 43 -5.87 1.55 -12.34
N THR A 44 -5.54 0.47 -13.04
CA THR A 44 -4.97 -0.72 -12.42
C THR A 44 -3.56 -0.42 -11.91
N ALA A 45 -3.32 -0.75 -10.66
CA ALA A 45 -2.04 -0.59 -9.99
C ALA A 45 -1.47 -1.94 -9.60
N TYR A 46 -0.16 -2.06 -9.65
CA TYR A 46 0.58 -3.21 -9.14
C TYR A 46 1.87 -2.74 -8.49
N GLY A 47 2.29 -3.45 -7.48
CA GLY A 47 3.46 -3.03 -6.73
C GLY A 47 4.13 -4.15 -5.98
N VAL A 48 5.25 -3.77 -5.39
CA VAL A 48 6.04 -4.60 -4.50
C VAL A 48 6.23 -3.86 -3.19
N TYR A 49 6.35 -4.59 -2.11
CA TYR A 49 6.65 -4.02 -0.81
C TYR A 49 7.56 -4.94 0.00
N ALA A 50 8.32 -4.35 0.87
CA ALA A 50 9.17 -5.06 1.80
C ALA A 50 9.09 -4.38 3.16
N GLY A 51 9.15 -5.16 4.21
CA GLY A 51 9.06 -4.63 5.55
C GLY A 51 9.88 -5.44 6.55
N TYR A 52 9.96 -4.86 7.73
CA TYR A 52 10.63 -5.46 8.86
C TYR A 52 9.81 -5.24 10.12
N ASN A 53 9.41 -6.31 10.78
CA ASN A 53 8.71 -6.26 12.05
C ASN A 53 9.74 -6.20 13.18
N PHE A 54 9.88 -5.06 13.85
CA PHE A 54 10.78 -4.88 15.00
C PHE A 54 10.25 -5.59 16.24
N THR A 55 8.93 -5.56 16.38
CA THR A 55 8.16 -6.21 17.41
C THR A 55 6.99 -6.96 16.79
N PRO A 56 6.24 -7.78 17.51
CA PRO A 56 5.03 -8.41 16.98
C PRO A 56 3.99 -7.42 16.43
N ASN A 57 4.00 -6.18 16.93
CA ASN A 57 3.01 -5.17 16.60
C ASN A 57 3.57 -4.05 15.73
N PHE A 58 4.82 -3.66 15.92
CA PHE A 58 5.41 -2.52 15.23
C PHE A 58 6.45 -2.94 14.18
N GLY A 59 6.44 -2.24 13.05
CA GLY A 59 7.38 -2.45 11.99
C GLY A 59 7.56 -1.23 11.11
N ALA A 60 8.37 -1.40 10.09
CA ALA A 60 8.52 -0.44 9.00
C ALA A 60 8.32 -1.13 7.67
N GLU A 61 7.79 -0.43 6.69
CA GLU A 61 7.51 -0.95 5.36
C GLU A 61 7.90 0.09 4.31
N VAL A 62 8.54 -0.37 3.25
CA VAL A 62 8.76 0.39 2.03
C VAL A 62 7.91 -0.23 0.93
N GLU A 63 7.31 0.59 0.12
CA GLU A 63 6.51 0.11 -1.01
C GLU A 63 6.75 0.92 -2.26
N TYR A 64 6.62 0.27 -3.39
CA TYR A 64 6.63 0.87 -4.71
C TYR A 64 5.45 0.36 -5.49
N VAL A 65 4.61 1.27 -5.96
CA VAL A 65 3.41 0.96 -6.74
C VAL A 65 3.48 1.71 -8.06
N ASP A 66 3.25 0.98 -9.13
CA ASP A 66 3.19 1.52 -10.49
C ASP A 66 1.78 1.29 -11.05
N SER A 67 1.29 2.24 -11.82
CA SER A 67 0.04 2.08 -12.54
C SER A 67 0.29 1.64 -13.97
N SER A 68 -0.62 0.83 -14.50
CA SER A 68 -0.59 0.51 -15.93
C SER A 68 -0.76 1.77 -16.77
N LYS A 69 0.00 1.87 -17.84
CA LYS A 69 -0.13 2.96 -18.79
C LYS A 69 -1.47 2.86 -19.50
N GLU A 70 -2.29 3.88 -19.34
CA GLU A 70 -3.52 4.03 -20.12
C GLU A 70 -3.23 4.90 -21.36
N ASP A 71 -3.54 4.35 -22.52
CA ASP A 71 -3.47 5.10 -23.76
C ASP A 71 -4.66 6.07 -23.85
N LEU A 72 -4.39 7.36 -23.78
CA LEU A 72 -5.40 8.38 -24.04
C LEU A 72 -5.70 8.39 -25.56
N LYS A 73 -6.79 7.75 -25.95
CA LYS A 73 -7.31 7.79 -27.33
C LYS A 73 -8.36 8.90 -27.43
N VAL A 74 -8.01 9.97 -28.09
CA VAL A 74 -8.97 10.99 -28.53
C VAL A 74 -9.10 10.90 -30.03
N ASN A 75 -10.32 10.57 -30.53
CA ASN A 75 -10.63 10.41 -31.96
C ASN A 75 -9.74 9.38 -32.71
N GLY A 76 -9.35 8.29 -32.04
CA GLY A 76 -8.54 7.24 -32.66
C GLY A 76 -7.06 7.54 -32.77
N MET A 77 -6.58 8.68 -32.30
CA MET A 77 -5.17 9.06 -32.23
C MET A 77 -4.62 8.93 -30.81
N LYS A 78 -3.49 8.25 -30.65
CA LYS A 78 -2.69 8.23 -29.42
C LYS A 78 -2.21 9.65 -29.09
N ARG A 79 -2.68 10.24 -28.00
CA ARG A 79 -2.29 11.60 -27.60
C ARG A 79 -1.42 11.66 -26.34
N GLY A 80 -0.81 10.58 -25.92
CA GLY A 80 0.10 10.55 -24.80
C GLY A 80 -0.15 9.37 -23.86
N GLU A 81 0.85 9.03 -23.08
CA GLU A 81 0.77 8.03 -22.04
C GLU A 81 0.76 8.77 -20.70
N ILE A 82 -0.16 8.42 -19.80
CA ILE A 82 -0.14 8.85 -18.40
C ILE A 82 0.27 7.66 -17.58
N SER A 83 1.37 7.79 -16.84
CA SER A 83 1.77 6.81 -15.84
C SER A 83 1.90 7.46 -14.47
N THR A 84 1.44 6.75 -13.45
CA THR A 84 1.56 7.19 -12.06
C THR A 84 2.33 6.14 -11.29
N ASN A 85 3.38 6.54 -10.62
CA ASN A 85 4.14 5.69 -9.72
C ASN A 85 4.26 6.34 -8.34
N THR A 86 4.22 5.51 -7.32
CA THR A 86 4.28 5.95 -5.93
C THR A 86 5.30 5.12 -5.18
N ALA A 87 6.19 5.78 -4.48
CA ALA A 87 7.11 5.19 -3.52
C ALA A 87 6.76 5.68 -2.11
N GLY A 88 6.73 4.79 -1.15
CA GLY A 88 6.37 5.14 0.22
C GLY A 88 7.25 4.47 1.26
N LEU A 89 7.40 5.16 2.40
CA LEU A 89 8.03 4.64 3.60
C LEU A 89 7.07 4.84 4.77
N TYR A 90 6.72 3.76 5.43
CA TYR A 90 5.68 3.73 6.46
C TYR A 90 6.17 3.08 7.74
N GLY A 91 5.73 3.63 8.89
CA GLY A 91 5.64 2.87 10.12
C GLY A 91 4.36 2.05 10.12
N THR A 92 4.42 0.82 10.59
CA THR A 92 3.28 -0.11 10.59
C THR A 92 2.92 -0.56 12.00
N TYR A 93 1.64 -0.73 12.23
CA TYR A 93 1.09 -1.35 13.42
C TYR A 93 0.17 -2.50 13.03
N LYS A 94 0.40 -3.67 13.63
CA LYS A 94 -0.42 -4.86 13.41
C LYS A 94 -1.08 -5.30 14.71
N TYR A 95 -2.36 -5.63 14.64
CA TYR A 95 -3.12 -6.24 15.70
C TYR A 95 -3.65 -7.59 15.25
N GLN A 96 -3.17 -8.64 15.90
CA GLN A 96 -3.64 -10.00 15.64
C GLN A 96 -4.88 -10.27 16.49
N PHE A 97 -5.98 -10.63 15.84
CA PHE A 97 -7.19 -11.04 16.57
C PHE A 97 -6.96 -12.36 17.30
N PRO A 98 -7.29 -12.44 18.61
CA PRO A 98 -7.10 -13.66 19.39
C PRO A 98 -7.84 -14.86 18.79
N ALA A 99 -7.20 -16.03 18.82
CA ALA A 99 -7.74 -17.29 18.31
C ALA A 99 -8.18 -17.23 16.82
N SER A 100 -7.57 -16.37 16.05
CA SER A 100 -7.89 -16.14 14.64
C SER A 100 -6.61 -15.99 13.82
N ASN A 101 -6.69 -16.28 12.53
CA ASN A 101 -5.63 -15.99 11.57
C ASN A 101 -5.75 -14.59 10.95
N VAL A 102 -6.75 -13.82 11.37
CA VAL A 102 -7.02 -12.47 10.88
C VAL A 102 -6.26 -11.45 11.71
N TYR A 103 -5.69 -10.46 11.06
CA TYR A 103 -5.08 -9.30 11.72
C TYR A 103 -5.53 -7.99 11.08
N ALA A 104 -5.55 -6.93 11.86
CA ALA A 104 -5.69 -5.58 11.36
C ALA A 104 -4.33 -4.92 11.25
N LYS A 105 -4.14 -4.08 10.24
CA LYS A 105 -2.91 -3.32 10.02
C LYS A 105 -3.24 -1.85 9.82
N GLY A 106 -2.47 -1.00 10.46
CA GLY A 106 -2.42 0.43 10.17
C GLY A 106 -1.03 0.79 9.69
N LYS A 107 -0.92 1.74 8.79
CA LYS A 107 0.35 2.31 8.35
C LYS A 107 0.25 3.83 8.26
N LEU A 108 1.34 4.50 8.59
CA LEU A 108 1.48 5.94 8.48
C LEU A 108 2.91 6.28 8.12
N GLY A 109 3.08 7.18 7.17
CA GLY A 109 4.41 7.56 6.72
C GLY A 109 4.38 8.66 5.67
N VAL A 110 5.37 8.61 4.81
CA VAL A 110 5.53 9.56 3.71
C VAL A 110 5.54 8.81 2.38
N ALA A 111 4.88 9.38 1.40
CA ALA A 111 4.87 8.87 0.04
C ALA A 111 5.23 9.98 -0.94
N GLN A 112 5.91 9.58 -2.01
CA GLN A 112 6.19 10.41 -3.15
C GLN A 112 5.48 9.84 -4.36
N THR A 113 4.66 10.64 -5.00
CA THR A 113 3.95 10.27 -6.22
C THR A 113 4.53 11.06 -7.37
N GLN A 114 4.88 10.35 -8.44
CA GLN A 114 5.33 10.93 -9.69
C GLN A 114 4.25 10.71 -10.74
N VAL A 115 3.90 11.77 -11.44
CA VAL A 115 2.96 11.71 -12.58
C VAL A 115 3.70 12.19 -13.81
N ASP A 116 3.87 11.29 -14.76
CA ASP A 116 4.46 11.59 -16.05
C ASP A 116 3.34 11.87 -17.06
N VAL A 117 3.28 13.10 -17.56
CA VAL A 117 2.36 13.51 -18.63
C VAL A 117 3.18 14.00 -19.81
N GLY A 118 3.35 13.13 -20.81
CA GLY A 118 4.16 13.48 -21.98
C GLY A 118 5.62 13.76 -21.62
N ASN A 119 6.07 15.01 -21.78
CA ASN A 119 7.43 15.45 -21.43
C ASN A 119 7.53 16.14 -20.06
N ASP A 120 6.42 16.29 -19.35
CA ASP A 120 6.36 16.98 -18.08
C ASP A 120 6.29 15.96 -16.93
N LYS A 121 7.13 16.16 -15.93
CA LYS A 121 7.16 15.36 -14.71
C LYS A 121 6.72 16.22 -13.53
N TYR A 122 5.76 15.71 -12.77
CA TYR A 122 5.28 16.33 -11.55
C TYR A 122 5.58 15.40 -10.39
N ASP A 123 6.30 15.92 -9.41
CA ASP A 123 6.63 15.21 -8.18
C ASP A 123 5.88 15.83 -7.01
N GLU A 124 5.14 15.03 -6.28
CA GLU A 124 4.47 15.44 -5.06
C GLU A 124 4.85 14.49 -3.93
N SER A 125 5.19 15.04 -2.78
CA SER A 125 5.49 14.25 -1.58
C SER A 125 4.70 14.77 -0.39
N GLY A 126 4.27 13.86 0.48
CA GLY A 126 3.51 14.23 1.66
C GLY A 126 3.17 13.03 2.54
N LEU A 127 2.38 13.30 3.58
CA LEU A 127 1.90 12.27 4.48
C LEU A 127 0.93 11.34 3.77
N ALA A 128 1.11 10.04 3.98
CA ALA A 128 0.23 9.00 3.51
C ALA A 128 -0.07 8.02 4.65
N GLY A 129 -1.24 7.44 4.63
CA GLY A 129 -1.64 6.48 5.64
C GLY A 129 -2.66 5.51 5.11
N GLY A 130 -2.77 4.37 5.76
CA GLY A 130 -3.71 3.34 5.34
C GLY A 130 -4.08 2.40 6.45
N VAL A 131 -5.13 1.65 6.18
CA VAL A 131 -5.62 0.58 7.04
C VAL A 131 -5.88 -0.65 6.19
N GLY A 132 -5.70 -1.81 6.78
CA GLY A 132 -5.92 -3.07 6.09
C GLY A 132 -6.33 -4.20 7.02
N LEU A 133 -6.72 -5.27 6.39
CA LEU A 133 -6.98 -6.55 7.05
C LEU A 133 -6.14 -7.62 6.34
N GLY A 134 -5.55 -8.48 7.13
CA GLY A 134 -4.77 -9.58 6.63
C GLY A 134 -5.24 -10.93 7.16
N TYR A 135 -4.86 -11.96 6.44
CA TYR A 135 -5.12 -13.34 6.79
C TYR A 135 -3.83 -14.15 6.66
N ASN A 136 -3.41 -14.78 7.75
CA ASN A 136 -2.25 -15.64 7.75
C ASN A 136 -2.60 -17.02 7.20
N LEU A 137 -2.13 -17.33 5.99
CA LEU A 137 -2.31 -18.65 5.36
C LEU A 137 -1.43 -19.71 6.01
N SER A 138 -0.24 -19.29 6.43
CA SER A 138 0.75 -20.12 7.08
C SER A 138 1.63 -19.23 7.98
N PRO A 139 2.54 -19.78 8.77
CA PRO A 139 3.49 -18.97 9.54
C PRO A 139 4.33 -18.02 8.70
N ASN A 140 4.53 -18.34 7.42
CA ASN A 140 5.39 -17.60 6.51
C ASN A 140 4.63 -16.80 5.44
N ALA A 141 3.36 -17.12 5.17
CA ALA A 141 2.60 -16.51 4.09
C ALA A 141 1.33 -15.85 4.59
N SER A 142 1.05 -14.67 4.08
CA SER A 142 -0.16 -13.92 4.41
C SER A 142 -0.77 -13.26 3.19
N LEU A 143 -2.09 -13.14 3.19
CA LEU A 143 -2.84 -12.29 2.28
C LEU A 143 -3.25 -11.01 3.01
N GLU A 144 -3.30 -9.91 2.30
CA GLU A 144 -3.62 -8.59 2.88
C GLU A 144 -4.44 -7.77 1.90
N ALA A 145 -5.54 -7.20 2.38
CA ALA A 145 -6.30 -6.19 1.67
C ALA A 145 -6.09 -4.84 2.36
N GLU A 146 -5.77 -3.81 1.62
CA GLU A 146 -5.34 -2.53 2.16
C GLU A 146 -6.00 -1.37 1.43
N TYR A 147 -6.41 -0.37 2.19
CA TYR A 147 -6.86 0.93 1.70
C TYR A 147 -5.84 1.98 2.14
N THR A 148 -5.27 2.70 1.19
CA THR A 148 -4.26 3.72 1.44
C THR A 148 -4.75 5.05 0.88
N ARG A 149 -4.72 6.08 1.70
CA ARG A 149 -4.92 7.47 1.28
C ARG A 149 -3.56 8.10 1.02
N LEU A 150 -3.38 8.58 -0.20
CA LEU A 150 -2.18 9.27 -0.64
C LEU A 150 -2.27 10.78 -0.37
N PRO A 151 -1.13 11.52 -0.41
CA PRO A 151 -1.14 12.96 -0.21
C PRO A 151 -2.04 13.66 -1.24
N SER A 152 -2.81 14.64 -0.77
CA SER A 152 -3.60 15.51 -1.64
C SER A 152 -2.67 16.44 -2.42
N VAL A 153 -2.88 16.53 -3.72
CA VAL A 153 -2.20 17.50 -4.58
C VAL A 153 -3.02 18.77 -4.57
N ASP A 154 -2.48 19.85 -4.00
CA ASP A 154 -3.11 21.17 -4.04
C ASP A 154 -2.95 21.75 -5.45
N VAL A 155 -4.02 21.72 -6.23
CA VAL A 155 -4.10 22.42 -7.50
C VAL A 155 -4.64 23.83 -7.22
N MET A 156 -4.01 24.86 -7.77
CA MET A 156 -4.39 26.27 -7.58
C MET A 156 -5.91 26.47 -7.54
N ASN A 157 -6.40 27.15 -6.49
CA ASN A 157 -7.79 27.53 -6.18
C ASN A 157 -8.61 26.54 -5.34
N ASN A 158 -8.13 26.14 -4.17
CA ASN A 158 -8.92 25.46 -3.14
C ASN A 158 -9.54 24.09 -3.51
N ASP A 159 -9.14 23.48 -4.61
CA ASP A 159 -9.55 22.13 -4.95
C ASP A 159 -8.43 21.16 -4.62
N SER A 160 -8.62 20.38 -3.57
CA SER A 160 -7.76 19.23 -3.23
C SER A 160 -8.26 17.99 -3.98
N VAL A 161 -7.37 17.34 -4.69
CA VAL A 161 -7.65 16.06 -5.33
C VAL A 161 -7.15 14.96 -4.40
N ASP A 162 -8.07 14.23 -3.82
CA ASP A 162 -7.77 13.07 -2.99
C ASP A 162 -7.59 11.83 -3.87
N THR A 163 -6.49 11.13 -3.68
CA THR A 163 -6.22 9.87 -4.38
C THR A 163 -6.20 8.73 -3.38
N ASP A 164 -7.06 7.77 -3.60
CA ASP A 164 -7.16 6.57 -2.80
C ASP A 164 -6.66 5.35 -3.57
N LEU A 165 -5.98 4.46 -2.87
CA LEU A 165 -5.44 3.23 -3.43
C LEU A 165 -6.01 2.04 -2.66
N VAL A 166 -6.71 1.17 -3.36
CA VAL A 166 -7.20 -0.11 -2.82
C VAL A 166 -6.40 -1.24 -3.42
N THR A 167 -5.79 -2.05 -2.58
CA THR A 167 -4.94 -3.16 -3.02
C THR A 167 -5.26 -4.46 -2.29
N VAL A 168 -4.98 -5.55 -2.99
CA VAL A 168 -4.90 -6.90 -2.41
C VAL A 168 -3.50 -7.43 -2.72
N GLY A 169 -2.85 -7.98 -1.73
CA GLY A 169 -1.49 -8.47 -1.85
C GLY A 169 -1.25 -9.75 -1.08
N ALA A 170 -0.09 -10.31 -1.33
CA ALA A 170 0.43 -11.44 -0.59
C ALA A 170 1.89 -11.18 -0.24
N HIS A 171 2.29 -11.59 0.95
CA HIS A 171 3.67 -11.47 1.37
C HIS A 171 4.20 -12.74 2.04
N TYR A 172 5.50 -12.91 1.93
CA TYR A 172 6.26 -13.98 2.56
C TYR A 172 7.13 -13.41 3.68
N LYS A 173 7.06 -14.05 4.83
CA LYS A 173 7.85 -13.73 6.05
C LYS A 173 9.00 -14.72 6.17
N PHE A 174 10.18 -14.19 6.39
CA PHE A 174 11.40 -14.96 6.58
C PHE A 174 11.66 -15.32 8.03
#